data_c244653fd8477dc167a3fd8418e09c61
#
_entry.id   c244653fd8477dc167a3fd8418e09c61
#
_cell.length_a   1.000
_cell.length_b   1.000
_cell.length_c   1.000
_cell.angle_alpha   90.00
_cell.angle_beta   90.00
_cell.angle_gamma   90.00
#
_symmetry.space_group_name_H-M   'P 1'
#
loop_
_entity.id
_entity.type
_entity.pdbx_description
1 polymer ?
#
loop_
_entity_poly.entity_id
_entity_poly.type
_entity_poly.pdbx_seq_one_letter_code
_entity_poly.pdbx_strand_id
1 'polypeptide(L)'
;MLLTGGLEDVQTMLKTDFTQWIGRTHQDYAVFGESAAARHAATIGFDAGQAGDVMPLLSHWCAFTPKVDNTELSTDGHPKLGGFLPPVHLERRMWAGGTLTFHAPLHIGARLTRRSEIKSITEKEGVIGPMLFVSVAHAIFEDDFLCVEETQDIVYLNIPQVFVPPKSKPVPSKPDMIEAVTVTEPLLFRFSAITFNAHRIHYDLPYAQSVEKYPGLVVHGPLQAMLLLRAAMGHSGRDVRKFQFRGIHPMFHFDDMHL
;
A
#
# COMPACT_ATOMS: atom_id res chain seq x y z
N MET A 1 23.11 37.82 -7.75
CA MET A 1 22.25 37.15 -8.76
C MET A 1 21.36 36.19 -7.98
N LEU A 2 20.16 36.69 -7.63
CA LEU A 2 19.24 36.04 -6.68
C LEU A 2 18.47 34.93 -7.40
N LEU A 3 18.41 33.76 -6.77
CA LEU A 3 17.69 32.57 -7.21
C LEU A 3 16.17 32.84 -7.17
N THR A 4 15.57 33.11 -8.30
CA THR A 4 14.11 33.31 -8.50
C THR A 4 13.40 32.04 -9.00
N GLY A 5 14.07 30.87 -9.00
CA GLY A 5 13.54 29.62 -9.53
C GLY A 5 12.48 28.89 -8.67
N GLY A 6 12.40 29.18 -7.37
CA GLY A 6 11.58 28.36 -6.47
C GLY A 6 10.08 28.72 -6.40
N LEU A 7 9.69 29.90 -6.78
CA LEU A 7 8.28 30.35 -6.69
C LEU A 7 7.48 30.06 -7.97
N GLU A 8 8.15 30.05 -9.14
CA GLU A 8 7.52 29.71 -10.40
C GLU A 8 7.21 28.20 -10.50
N ASP A 9 8.07 27.34 -9.95
CA ASP A 9 7.84 25.88 -9.92
C ASP A 9 6.65 25.52 -9.04
N VAL A 10 6.52 26.13 -7.85
CA VAL A 10 5.37 25.88 -6.94
C VAL A 10 4.06 26.37 -7.57
N GLN A 11 4.08 27.48 -8.29
CA GLN A 11 2.89 28.04 -8.94
C GLN A 11 2.51 27.29 -10.22
N THR A 12 3.46 26.59 -10.86
CA THR A 12 3.21 25.70 -12.00
C THR A 12 2.65 24.36 -11.57
N MET A 13 2.99 23.86 -10.38
CA MET A 13 2.43 22.64 -9.78
C MET A 13 0.91 22.72 -9.51
N LEU A 14 0.39 23.92 -9.20
CA LEU A 14 -1.04 24.16 -8.98
C LEU A 14 -1.87 24.29 -10.28
N LYS A 15 -1.30 24.04 -11.45
CA LYS A 15 -1.97 24.14 -12.74
C LYS A 15 -2.05 22.84 -13.54
N THR A 16 -1.58 21.72 -13.00
CA THR A 16 -1.69 20.44 -13.70
C THR A 16 -3.13 19.96 -13.62
N ASP A 17 -3.82 19.96 -14.75
CA ASP A 17 -5.17 19.41 -14.83
C ASP A 17 -5.12 17.89 -14.85
N PHE A 18 -5.48 17.28 -13.72
CA PHE A 18 -5.54 15.83 -13.57
C PHE A 18 -6.91 15.24 -13.97
N THR A 19 -7.87 16.02 -14.40
CA THR A 19 -9.23 15.55 -14.73
C THR A 19 -9.21 14.47 -15.80
N GLN A 20 -8.27 14.51 -16.75
CA GLN A 20 -8.10 13.51 -17.80
C GLN A 20 -7.69 12.10 -17.28
N TRP A 21 -7.25 11.99 -16.02
CA TRP A 21 -6.96 10.70 -15.39
C TRP A 21 -8.18 10.11 -14.68
N ILE A 22 -9.16 10.92 -14.29
CA ILE A 22 -10.40 10.44 -13.65
C ILE A 22 -11.18 9.59 -14.65
N GLY A 23 -11.61 8.40 -14.23
CA GLY A 23 -12.25 7.42 -15.09
C GLY A 23 -11.29 6.57 -15.93
N ARG A 24 -9.96 6.80 -15.86
CA ARG A 24 -8.98 5.96 -16.53
C ARG A 24 -9.03 4.56 -15.92
N THR A 25 -9.07 3.56 -16.80
CA THR A 25 -9.15 2.16 -16.42
C THR A 25 -7.89 1.39 -16.76
N HIS A 26 -7.64 0.32 -16.02
CA HIS A 26 -6.59 -0.65 -16.29
C HIS A 26 -7.08 -2.05 -15.93
N GLN A 27 -6.67 -3.06 -16.69
CA GLN A 27 -7.00 -4.45 -16.40
C GLN A 27 -5.70 -5.25 -16.30
N ASP A 28 -5.63 -6.11 -15.30
CA ASP A 28 -4.49 -6.97 -15.02
C ASP A 28 -4.96 -8.40 -14.70
N TYR A 29 -4.07 -9.38 -14.93
CA TYR A 29 -4.33 -10.79 -14.72
C TYR A 29 -3.26 -11.38 -13.81
N ALA A 30 -3.67 -12.28 -12.92
CA ALA A 30 -2.77 -12.93 -11.99
C ALA A 30 -3.21 -14.35 -11.66
N VAL A 31 -2.28 -15.11 -11.12
CA VAL A 31 -2.52 -16.39 -10.45
C VAL A 31 -1.75 -16.35 -9.14
N PHE A 32 -2.44 -16.58 -8.03
CA PHE A 32 -1.80 -16.80 -6.74
C PHE A 32 -1.60 -18.31 -6.55
N GLY A 33 -0.50 -18.84 -7.09
CA GLY A 33 -0.22 -20.28 -7.06
C GLY A 33 0.36 -20.74 -5.71
N GLU A 34 0.48 -22.07 -5.52
CA GLU A 34 0.96 -22.71 -4.28
C GLU A 34 2.31 -22.17 -3.80
N SER A 35 3.25 -21.93 -4.71
CA SER A 35 4.56 -21.36 -4.35
C SER A 35 4.45 -19.93 -3.80
N ALA A 36 3.51 -19.11 -4.28
CA ALA A 36 3.21 -17.79 -3.73
C ALA A 36 2.50 -17.91 -2.38
N ALA A 37 1.56 -18.84 -2.25
CA ALA A 37 0.86 -19.15 -1.01
C ALA A 37 1.83 -19.59 0.10
N ALA A 38 2.78 -20.47 -0.22
CA ALA A 38 3.80 -20.91 0.73
C ALA A 38 4.71 -19.76 1.22
N ARG A 39 5.15 -18.88 0.29
CA ARG A 39 5.94 -17.69 0.69
C ARG A 39 5.13 -16.69 1.50
N HIS A 40 3.86 -16.47 1.14
CA HIS A 40 2.95 -15.63 1.88
C HIS A 40 2.74 -16.17 3.30
N ALA A 41 2.44 -17.46 3.44
CA ALA A 41 2.27 -18.14 4.72
C ALA A 41 3.52 -17.99 5.61
N ALA A 42 4.71 -18.26 5.05
CA ALA A 42 5.98 -18.14 5.76
C ALA A 42 6.34 -16.69 6.16
N THR A 43 5.69 -15.69 5.57
CA THR A 43 5.94 -14.25 5.85
C THR A 43 4.91 -13.68 6.82
N ILE A 44 3.63 -13.99 6.62
CA ILE A 44 2.51 -13.38 7.37
C ILE A 44 2.03 -14.27 8.54
N GLY A 45 2.34 -15.57 8.50
CA GLY A 45 1.94 -16.52 9.53
C GLY A 45 0.53 -17.09 9.33
N PHE A 46 0.10 -17.28 8.09
CA PHE A 46 -1.05 -18.12 7.74
C PHE A 46 -0.60 -19.54 7.44
N ASP A 47 -1.56 -20.46 7.36
CA ASP A 47 -1.30 -21.78 6.82
C ASP A 47 -1.06 -21.72 5.31
N ALA A 48 -0.08 -22.50 4.85
CA ALA A 48 0.13 -22.65 3.41
C ALA A 48 -0.97 -23.56 2.85
N GLY A 49 -1.74 -23.03 1.90
CA GLY A 49 -2.75 -23.79 1.18
C GLY A 49 -2.20 -24.40 -0.12
N GLN A 50 -2.98 -25.25 -0.73
CA GLN A 50 -2.75 -25.88 -2.04
C GLN A 50 -3.77 -25.38 -3.07
N ALA A 51 -3.59 -25.76 -4.33
CA ALA A 51 -4.52 -25.37 -5.39
C ALA A 51 -5.96 -25.81 -5.06
N GLY A 52 -6.89 -24.89 -5.21
CA GLY A 52 -8.31 -25.06 -4.87
C GLY A 52 -8.69 -24.64 -3.44
N ASP A 53 -7.73 -24.45 -2.53
CA ASP A 53 -8.00 -23.91 -1.21
C ASP A 53 -8.34 -22.41 -1.27
N VAL A 54 -9.14 -21.95 -0.29
CA VAL A 54 -9.48 -20.52 -0.17
C VAL A 54 -8.23 -19.70 0.14
N MET A 55 -8.00 -18.65 -0.64
CA MET A 55 -6.93 -17.69 -0.39
C MET A 55 -7.19 -16.94 0.93
N PRO A 56 -6.17 -16.75 1.79
CA PRO A 56 -6.29 -15.81 2.91
C PRO A 56 -6.72 -14.42 2.43
N LEU A 57 -7.57 -13.73 3.18
CA LEU A 57 -7.98 -12.37 2.83
C LEU A 57 -6.77 -11.45 2.66
N LEU A 58 -6.84 -10.52 1.74
CA LEU A 58 -5.78 -9.59 1.32
C LEU A 58 -4.61 -10.24 0.54
N SER A 59 -4.52 -11.57 0.40
CA SER A 59 -3.43 -12.21 -0.37
C SER A 59 -3.42 -11.83 -1.85
N HIS A 60 -4.52 -11.32 -2.39
CA HIS A 60 -4.57 -10.79 -3.75
C HIS A 60 -3.59 -9.61 -3.97
N TRP A 61 -3.16 -8.91 -2.92
CA TRP A 61 -2.09 -7.91 -3.00
C TRP A 61 -0.72 -8.52 -3.35
N CYS A 62 -0.53 -9.81 -3.05
CA CYS A 62 0.66 -10.57 -3.46
C CYS A 62 0.50 -11.24 -4.82
N ALA A 63 -0.72 -11.28 -5.38
CA ALA A 63 -0.97 -11.79 -6.74
C ALA A 63 -0.79 -10.69 -7.79
N PHE A 64 -1.39 -9.52 -7.57
CA PHE A 64 -1.37 -8.38 -8.50
C PHE A 64 -0.16 -7.47 -8.25
N THR A 65 1.03 -8.01 -8.42
CA THR A 65 2.30 -7.28 -8.24
C THR A 65 2.62 -6.37 -9.44
N PRO A 66 3.34 -5.25 -9.26
CA PRO A 66 3.76 -4.41 -10.37
C PRO A 66 4.74 -5.18 -11.30
N LYS A 67 4.45 -5.21 -12.61
CA LYS A 67 5.23 -5.96 -13.62
C LYS A 67 5.85 -5.00 -14.64
N VAL A 68 6.61 -4.02 -14.15
CA VAL A 68 7.32 -3.07 -15.00
C VAL A 68 8.80 -3.43 -15.07
N ASP A 69 9.44 -3.12 -16.19
CA ASP A 69 10.88 -3.30 -16.34
C ASP A 69 11.64 -2.46 -15.32
N ASN A 70 12.82 -2.93 -14.91
CA ASN A 70 13.66 -2.22 -13.95
C ASN A 70 14.02 -0.79 -14.41
N THR A 71 14.11 -0.57 -15.71
CA THR A 71 14.34 0.75 -16.33
C THR A 71 13.16 1.71 -16.19
N GLU A 72 11.98 1.18 -15.89
CA GLU A 72 10.75 1.93 -15.67
C GLU A 72 10.46 2.19 -14.18
N LEU A 73 11.42 1.92 -13.30
CA LEU A 73 11.36 2.31 -11.90
C LEU A 73 11.89 3.73 -11.72
N SER A 74 11.28 4.46 -10.80
CA SER A 74 11.76 5.73 -10.28
C SER A 74 12.91 5.51 -9.29
N THR A 75 13.57 6.57 -8.88
CA THR A 75 14.69 6.52 -7.92
C THR A 75 14.28 6.01 -6.53
N ASP A 76 13.01 6.14 -6.16
CA ASP A 76 12.42 5.62 -4.94
C ASP A 76 12.07 4.12 -5.01
N GLY A 77 12.15 3.51 -6.21
CA GLY A 77 11.82 2.11 -6.47
C GLY A 77 10.37 1.84 -6.89
N HIS A 78 9.52 2.86 -6.95
CA HIS A 78 8.17 2.69 -7.51
C HIS A 78 8.18 2.73 -9.05
N PRO A 79 7.18 2.12 -9.72
CA PRO A 79 6.94 2.38 -11.14
C PRO A 79 6.77 3.87 -11.43
N LYS A 80 7.36 4.34 -12.53
CA LYS A 80 7.23 5.73 -12.99
C LYS A 80 5.76 6.13 -13.14
N LEU A 81 5.48 7.39 -12.88
CA LEU A 81 4.16 7.99 -13.03
C LEU A 81 3.91 8.43 -14.48
N GLY A 82 2.62 8.75 -14.80
CA GLY A 82 2.21 9.19 -16.14
C GLY A 82 1.59 8.08 -17.00
N GLY A 83 1.68 6.83 -16.55
CA GLY A 83 0.95 5.71 -17.13
C GLY A 83 -0.50 5.64 -16.63
N PHE A 84 -0.85 4.63 -15.83
CA PHE A 84 -2.18 4.54 -15.20
C PHE A 84 -2.37 5.65 -14.17
N LEU A 85 -1.46 5.82 -13.23
CA LEU A 85 -1.48 6.91 -12.26
C LEU A 85 -0.99 8.23 -12.88
N PRO A 86 -1.51 9.40 -12.45
CA PRO A 86 -1.16 10.70 -12.99
C PRO A 86 0.34 11.05 -12.77
N PRO A 87 0.94 11.92 -13.62
CA PRO A 87 2.32 12.36 -13.48
C PRO A 87 2.46 13.41 -12.37
N VAL A 88 2.35 12.98 -11.14
CA VAL A 88 2.46 13.84 -9.95
C VAL A 88 3.91 14.21 -9.71
N HIS A 89 4.19 15.49 -9.48
CA HIS A 89 5.54 16.00 -9.20
C HIS A 89 5.91 15.97 -7.71
N LEU A 90 4.95 15.63 -6.81
CA LEU A 90 5.24 15.47 -5.39
C LEU A 90 6.08 14.21 -5.17
N GLU A 91 7.14 14.35 -4.37
CA GLU A 91 8.25 13.40 -4.32
C GLU A 91 7.91 12.08 -3.61
N ARG A 92 7.05 12.13 -2.59
CA ARG A 92 6.68 10.99 -1.75
C ARG A 92 5.31 10.48 -2.11
N ARG A 93 5.20 9.16 -2.31
CA ARG A 93 3.94 8.45 -2.53
C ARG A 93 3.70 7.45 -1.41
N MET A 94 2.51 7.48 -0.83
CA MET A 94 2.11 6.55 0.23
C MET A 94 0.73 5.97 -0.03
N TRP A 95 0.52 4.70 0.32
CA TRP A 95 -0.80 4.12 0.42
C TRP A 95 -1.39 4.47 1.79
N ALA A 96 -2.30 5.45 1.79
CA ALA A 96 -2.83 6.06 3.02
C ALA A 96 -3.92 5.23 3.70
N GLY A 97 -4.59 4.35 2.96
CA GLY A 97 -5.65 3.50 3.49
C GLY A 97 -6.49 2.88 2.38
N GLY A 98 -7.53 2.16 2.77
CA GLY A 98 -8.44 1.54 1.83
C GLY A 98 -9.65 0.92 2.49
N THR A 99 -10.61 0.55 1.65
CA THR A 99 -11.82 -0.18 2.05
C THR A 99 -11.99 -1.37 1.12
N LEU A 100 -12.28 -2.53 1.69
CA LEU A 100 -12.55 -3.76 0.94
C LEU A 100 -13.91 -4.32 1.33
N THR A 101 -14.61 -4.87 0.33
CA THR A 101 -15.82 -5.67 0.50
C THR A 101 -15.57 -7.04 -0.13
N PHE A 102 -15.74 -8.09 0.65
CA PHE A 102 -15.56 -9.48 0.22
C PHE A 102 -16.92 -10.09 -0.08
N HIS A 103 -17.19 -10.38 -1.37
CA HIS A 103 -18.44 -10.96 -1.86
C HIS A 103 -18.38 -12.49 -1.91
N ALA A 104 -17.22 -13.01 -2.36
CA ALA A 104 -16.94 -14.42 -2.47
C ALA A 104 -15.46 -14.71 -2.17
N PRO A 105 -15.09 -15.93 -1.81
CA PRO A 105 -13.68 -16.31 -1.67
C PRO A 105 -12.97 -16.26 -3.03
N LEU A 106 -11.66 -16.02 -2.98
CA LEU A 106 -10.71 -16.28 -4.05
C LEU A 106 -10.00 -17.59 -3.74
N HIS A 107 -9.55 -18.34 -4.76
CA HIS A 107 -8.90 -19.64 -4.57
C HIS A 107 -7.46 -19.65 -5.08
N ILE A 108 -6.62 -20.41 -4.39
CA ILE A 108 -5.23 -20.65 -4.77
C ILE A 108 -5.19 -21.39 -6.11
N GLY A 109 -4.38 -20.90 -7.04
CA GLY A 109 -4.25 -21.46 -8.38
C GLY A 109 -5.31 -20.98 -9.40
N ALA A 110 -6.34 -20.29 -8.95
CA ALA A 110 -7.35 -19.74 -9.84
C ALA A 110 -6.82 -18.56 -10.68
N ARG A 111 -7.46 -18.34 -11.84
CA ARG A 111 -7.18 -17.19 -12.70
C ARG A 111 -7.94 -15.99 -12.18
N LEU A 112 -7.21 -14.96 -11.79
CA LEU A 112 -7.75 -13.73 -11.24
C LEU A 112 -7.66 -12.60 -12.26
N THR A 113 -8.70 -11.80 -12.34
CA THR A 113 -8.73 -10.55 -13.12
C THR A 113 -8.97 -9.38 -12.18
N ARG A 114 -8.14 -8.34 -12.25
CA ARG A 114 -8.36 -7.08 -11.56
C ARG A 114 -8.68 -5.98 -12.56
N ARG A 115 -9.83 -5.35 -12.41
CA ARG A 115 -10.21 -4.13 -13.13
C ARG A 115 -10.07 -2.95 -12.20
N SER A 116 -9.27 -1.98 -12.59
CA SER A 116 -8.92 -0.79 -11.81
C SER A 116 -9.45 0.45 -12.49
N GLU A 117 -9.93 1.43 -11.70
CA GLU A 117 -10.42 2.72 -12.20
C GLU A 117 -10.03 3.83 -11.23
N ILE A 118 -9.49 4.94 -11.74
CA ILE A 118 -9.26 6.14 -10.94
C ILE A 118 -10.60 6.83 -10.71
N LYS A 119 -11.08 6.83 -9.47
CA LYS A 119 -12.39 7.38 -9.10
C LYS A 119 -12.34 8.87 -8.81
N SER A 120 -11.26 9.32 -8.18
CA SER A 120 -11.12 10.75 -7.86
C SER A 120 -9.65 11.13 -7.72
N ILE A 121 -9.37 12.40 -8.01
CA ILE A 121 -8.10 13.05 -7.73
C ILE A 121 -8.45 14.34 -7.02
N THR A 122 -7.90 14.55 -5.82
CA THR A 122 -8.25 15.70 -4.97
C THR A 122 -6.99 16.35 -4.42
N GLU A 123 -6.81 17.62 -4.71
CA GLU A 123 -5.77 18.45 -4.12
C GLU A 123 -6.23 18.97 -2.76
N LYS A 124 -5.33 18.98 -1.79
CA LYS A 124 -5.57 19.55 -0.47
C LYS A 124 -4.33 20.28 0.01
N GLU A 125 -4.54 21.41 0.66
CA GLU A 125 -3.50 22.08 1.41
C GLU A 125 -3.51 21.56 2.85
N GLY A 126 -2.39 21.05 3.30
CA GLY A 126 -2.22 20.53 4.66
C GLY A 126 -1.20 21.33 5.46
N VAL A 127 -1.02 20.99 6.73
CA VAL A 127 -0.03 21.62 7.60
C VAL A 127 1.40 21.46 7.07
N ILE A 128 1.66 20.38 6.33
CA ILE A 128 2.98 20.05 5.75
C ILE A 128 3.10 20.46 4.28
N GLY A 129 2.18 21.30 3.78
CA GLY A 129 2.12 21.77 2.39
C GLY A 129 1.12 21.03 1.51
N PRO A 130 1.25 21.16 0.18
CA PRO A 130 0.31 20.60 -0.77
C PRO A 130 0.33 19.07 -0.74
N MET A 131 -0.84 18.49 -0.87
CA MET A 131 -1.06 17.04 -0.97
C MET A 131 -2.01 16.75 -2.13
N LEU A 132 -1.76 15.65 -2.83
CA LEU A 132 -2.66 15.12 -3.84
C LEU A 132 -3.14 13.73 -3.40
N PHE A 133 -4.44 13.55 -3.35
CA PHE A 133 -5.07 12.26 -3.07
C PHE A 133 -5.59 11.65 -4.37
N VAL A 134 -5.25 10.40 -4.63
CA VAL A 134 -5.77 9.61 -5.75
C VAL A 134 -6.50 8.41 -5.18
N SER A 135 -7.80 8.31 -5.43
CA SER A 135 -8.60 7.16 -5.03
C SER A 135 -8.79 6.22 -6.23
N VAL A 136 -8.35 4.98 -6.08
CA VAL A 136 -8.42 3.95 -7.12
C VAL A 136 -9.36 2.85 -6.64
N ALA A 137 -10.41 2.57 -7.43
CA ALA A 137 -11.26 1.41 -7.22
C ALA A 137 -10.71 0.20 -7.98
N HIS A 138 -10.76 -0.96 -7.35
CA HIS A 138 -10.44 -2.24 -7.94
C HIS A 138 -11.61 -3.20 -7.77
N ALA A 139 -11.97 -3.89 -8.84
CA ALA A 139 -12.88 -5.03 -8.83
C ALA A 139 -12.07 -6.28 -9.19
N ILE A 140 -12.02 -7.25 -8.28
CA ILE A 140 -11.25 -8.48 -8.44
C ILE A 140 -12.22 -9.63 -8.69
N PHE A 141 -11.98 -10.33 -9.77
CA PHE A 141 -12.80 -11.45 -10.24
C PHE A 141 -11.99 -12.75 -10.21
N GLU A 142 -12.65 -13.83 -9.87
CA GLU A 142 -12.21 -15.18 -10.19
C GLU A 142 -13.10 -15.65 -11.33
N ASP A 143 -12.49 -15.97 -12.47
CA ASP A 143 -13.18 -16.12 -13.76
C ASP A 143 -14.07 -14.89 -14.04
N ASP A 144 -15.41 -15.06 -14.07
CA ASP A 144 -16.38 -13.97 -14.29
C ASP A 144 -17.10 -13.53 -13.02
N PHE A 145 -16.78 -14.11 -11.85
CA PHE A 145 -17.44 -13.80 -10.58
C PHE A 145 -16.69 -12.69 -9.83
N LEU A 146 -17.41 -11.63 -9.47
CA LEU A 146 -16.89 -10.58 -8.61
C LEU A 146 -16.69 -11.12 -7.18
N CYS A 147 -15.45 -11.20 -6.75
CA CYS A 147 -15.09 -11.70 -5.42
C CYS A 147 -14.74 -10.57 -4.44
N VAL A 148 -14.01 -9.54 -4.88
CA VAL A 148 -13.58 -8.45 -4.01
C VAL A 148 -13.77 -7.11 -4.71
N GLU A 149 -14.35 -6.16 -4.00
CA GLU A 149 -14.27 -4.73 -4.33
C GLU A 149 -13.33 -4.05 -3.34
N GLU A 150 -12.41 -3.25 -3.86
CA GLU A 150 -11.43 -2.54 -3.08
C GLU A 150 -11.32 -1.09 -3.53
N THR A 151 -11.17 -0.18 -2.58
CA THR A 151 -10.74 1.19 -2.85
C THR A 151 -9.40 1.43 -2.17
N GLN A 152 -8.41 1.90 -2.92
CA GLN A 152 -7.11 2.30 -2.42
C GLN A 152 -6.98 3.81 -2.46
N ASP A 153 -6.63 4.41 -1.33
CA ASP A 153 -6.36 5.83 -1.23
C ASP A 153 -4.84 6.07 -1.19
N ILE A 154 -4.34 6.64 -2.28
CA ILE A 154 -2.93 6.99 -2.45
C ILE A 154 -2.78 8.48 -2.16
N VAL A 155 -1.78 8.86 -1.36
CA VAL A 155 -1.44 10.25 -1.10
C VAL A 155 -0.04 10.56 -1.60
N TYR A 156 0.08 11.70 -2.26
CA TYR A 156 1.35 12.29 -2.68
C TYR A 156 1.59 13.57 -1.88
N LEU A 157 2.84 13.78 -1.46
CA LEU A 157 3.29 14.95 -0.72
C LEU A 157 4.78 15.18 -0.94
N ASN A 158 5.28 16.36 -0.59
CA ASN A 158 6.70 16.63 -0.62
C ASN A 158 7.43 15.93 0.54
N ILE A 159 8.70 15.61 0.34
CA ILE A 159 9.58 15.13 1.40
C ILE A 159 9.91 16.32 2.31
N PRO A 160 9.64 16.25 3.62
CA PRO A 160 9.98 17.33 4.53
C PRO A 160 11.50 17.42 4.74
N GLN A 161 12.01 18.61 5.03
CA GLN A 161 13.43 18.80 5.34
C GLN A 161 13.86 18.01 6.58
N VAL A 162 12.95 17.90 7.55
CA VAL A 162 13.13 17.13 8.79
C VAL A 162 11.86 16.34 9.05
N PHE A 163 12.00 15.07 9.40
CA PHE A 163 10.86 14.25 9.80
C PHE A 163 10.30 14.74 11.13
N VAL A 164 9.03 15.12 11.12
CA VAL A 164 8.26 15.42 12.32
C VAL A 164 7.16 14.38 12.42
N PRO A 165 7.14 13.55 13.48
CA PRO A 165 6.11 12.54 13.63
C PRO A 165 4.72 13.20 13.72
N PRO A 166 3.70 12.64 13.05
CA PRO A 166 2.34 13.11 13.20
C PRO A 166 1.90 13.04 14.67
N LYS A 167 0.92 13.88 15.04
CA LYS A 167 0.36 13.83 16.41
C LYS A 167 -0.22 12.45 16.68
N SER A 168 0.25 11.81 17.75
CA SER A 168 -0.25 10.50 18.17
C SER A 168 -1.73 10.55 18.51
N LYS A 169 -2.42 9.44 18.28
CA LYS A 169 -3.80 9.23 18.74
C LYS A 169 -3.78 8.21 19.88
N PRO A 170 -4.60 8.39 20.91
CA PRO A 170 -4.69 7.41 21.99
C PRO A 170 -5.23 6.07 21.43
N VAL A 171 -4.67 4.98 21.90
CA VAL A 171 -5.20 3.64 21.69
C VAL A 171 -6.24 3.30 22.76
N PRO A 172 -7.14 2.33 22.54
CA PRO A 172 -8.07 1.87 23.56
C PRO A 172 -7.35 1.48 24.86
N SER A 173 -7.84 1.93 26.00
CA SER A 173 -7.22 1.64 27.31
C SER A 173 -7.44 0.19 27.78
N LYS A 174 -8.41 -0.50 27.21
CA LYS A 174 -8.76 -1.91 27.51
C LYS A 174 -9.04 -2.62 26.20
N PRO A 175 -8.01 -3.10 25.50
CA PRO A 175 -8.21 -3.91 24.31
C PRO A 175 -8.71 -5.32 24.72
N ASP A 176 -9.53 -5.94 23.87
CA ASP A 176 -10.01 -7.32 24.09
C ASP A 176 -8.90 -8.35 23.87
N MET A 177 -7.92 -8.03 23.03
CA MET A 177 -6.70 -8.81 22.80
C MET A 177 -5.51 -7.90 22.51
N ILE A 178 -4.32 -8.42 22.72
CA ILE A 178 -3.05 -7.84 22.27
C ILE A 178 -2.19 -8.97 21.73
N GLU A 179 -1.72 -8.84 20.49
CA GLU A 179 -0.69 -9.70 19.91
C GLU A 179 0.55 -8.86 19.61
N ALA A 180 1.69 -9.20 20.18
CA ALA A 180 2.96 -8.54 19.88
C ALA A 180 3.60 -9.17 18.64
N VAL A 181 4.04 -8.34 17.72
CA VAL A 181 4.77 -8.78 16.51
C VAL A 181 6.12 -8.12 16.47
N THR A 182 7.18 -8.93 16.44
CA THR A 182 8.54 -8.42 16.23
C THR A 182 8.75 -8.07 14.76
N VAL A 183 8.92 -6.79 14.48
CA VAL A 183 9.26 -6.32 13.14
C VAL A 183 10.78 -6.41 12.97
N THR A 184 11.21 -7.15 11.94
CA THR A 184 12.63 -7.31 11.62
C THR A 184 12.87 -6.89 10.18
N GLU A 185 14.11 -6.51 9.86
CA GLU A 185 14.51 -6.21 8.48
C GLU A 185 14.26 -7.40 7.53
N PRO A 186 14.53 -8.67 7.93
CA PRO A 186 14.15 -9.84 7.12
C PRO A 186 12.65 -9.94 6.84
N LEU A 187 11.78 -9.56 7.79
CA LEU A 187 10.33 -9.53 7.58
C LEU A 187 9.96 -8.49 6.52
N LEU A 188 10.52 -7.26 6.63
CA LEU A 188 10.28 -6.18 5.66
C LEU A 188 10.76 -6.56 4.27
N PHE A 189 11.97 -7.14 4.16
CA PHE A 189 12.51 -7.63 2.89
C PHE A 189 11.62 -8.72 2.27
N ARG A 190 11.20 -9.72 3.06
CA ARG A 190 10.32 -10.79 2.57
C ARG A 190 8.99 -10.24 2.10
N PHE A 191 8.41 -9.28 2.83
CA PHE A 191 7.14 -8.67 2.41
C PHE A 191 7.31 -7.86 1.12
N SER A 192 8.38 -7.09 0.97
CA SER A 192 8.73 -6.45 -0.30
C SER A 192 8.85 -7.47 -1.43
N ALA A 193 9.51 -8.62 -1.18
CA ALA A 193 9.70 -9.64 -2.19
C ALA A 193 8.40 -10.33 -2.63
N ILE A 194 7.49 -10.67 -1.70
CA ILE A 194 6.23 -11.34 -2.04
C ILE A 194 5.22 -10.40 -2.69
N THR A 195 5.31 -9.08 -2.44
CA THR A 195 4.49 -8.05 -3.10
C THR A 195 5.17 -7.44 -4.32
N PHE A 196 6.41 -7.84 -4.61
CA PHE A 196 7.30 -7.26 -5.63
C PHE A 196 7.39 -5.73 -5.51
N ASN A 197 7.42 -5.26 -4.28
CA ASN A 197 7.48 -3.84 -3.93
C ASN A 197 8.93 -3.41 -3.76
N ALA A 198 9.44 -2.64 -4.72
CA ALA A 198 10.81 -2.15 -4.71
C ALA A 198 10.97 -0.77 -4.03
N HIS A 199 9.96 -0.27 -3.31
CA HIS A 199 10.07 1.01 -2.62
C HIS A 199 11.15 0.97 -1.54
N ARG A 200 12.18 1.77 -1.72
CA ARG A 200 13.45 1.71 -0.99
C ARG A 200 13.32 1.98 0.51
N ILE A 201 12.30 2.71 0.96
CA ILE A 201 12.10 3.00 2.39
C ILE A 201 11.93 1.75 3.26
N HIS A 202 11.62 0.60 2.65
CA HIS A 202 11.36 -0.63 3.37
C HIS A 202 12.59 -1.52 3.56
N TYR A 203 13.67 -1.29 2.78
CA TYR A 203 14.86 -2.15 2.80
C TYR A 203 16.20 -1.42 2.65
N ASP A 204 16.21 -0.15 2.23
CA ASP A 204 17.41 0.66 2.03
C ASP A 204 17.47 1.75 3.11
N LEU A 205 18.08 1.41 4.25
CA LEU A 205 18.17 2.31 5.40
C LEU A 205 18.88 3.64 5.06
N PRO A 206 20.03 3.66 4.36
CA PRO A 206 20.65 4.92 3.93
C PRO A 206 19.71 5.80 3.11
N TYR A 207 18.96 5.23 2.18
CA TYR A 207 17.99 5.98 1.39
C TYR A 207 16.84 6.51 2.24
N ALA A 208 16.24 5.67 3.08
CA ALA A 208 15.14 6.06 3.96
C ALA A 208 15.53 7.25 4.84
N GLN A 209 16.78 7.26 5.38
CA GLN A 209 17.28 8.32 6.25
C GLN A 209 17.76 9.56 5.49
N SER A 210 18.59 9.39 4.45
CA SER A 210 19.24 10.51 3.78
C SER A 210 18.34 11.22 2.77
N VAL A 211 17.48 10.49 2.08
CA VAL A 211 16.59 11.02 1.04
C VAL A 211 15.20 11.29 1.61
N GLU A 212 14.53 10.26 2.12
CA GLU A 212 13.15 10.34 2.62
C GLU A 212 13.04 10.96 4.03
N LYS A 213 14.17 11.19 4.71
CA LYS A 213 14.26 11.79 6.05
C LYS A 213 13.57 11.00 7.17
N TYR A 214 13.25 9.73 6.94
CA TYR A 214 12.71 8.87 7.98
C TYR A 214 13.80 8.46 8.99
N PRO A 215 13.46 8.21 10.26
CA PRO A 215 14.45 7.80 11.26
C PRO A 215 14.94 6.35 11.06
N GLY A 216 14.20 5.53 10.31
CA GLY A 216 14.50 4.13 10.06
C GLY A 216 13.73 3.56 8.88
N LEU A 217 13.84 2.24 8.69
CA LEU A 217 13.04 1.54 7.67
C LEU A 217 11.57 1.60 8.05
N VAL A 218 10.73 1.94 7.08
CA VAL A 218 9.29 2.08 7.28
C VAL A 218 8.61 0.71 7.15
N VAL A 219 7.75 0.38 8.08
CA VAL A 219 6.92 -0.83 8.02
C VAL A 219 5.82 -0.62 6.99
N HIS A 220 5.65 -1.56 6.05
CA HIS A 220 4.63 -1.46 5.01
C HIS A 220 3.24 -1.33 5.60
N GLY A 221 2.45 -0.35 5.14
CA GLY A 221 1.04 -0.22 5.51
C GLY A 221 0.21 -1.48 5.21
N PRO A 222 0.34 -2.08 4.01
CA PRO A 222 -0.31 -3.37 3.70
C PRO A 222 0.09 -4.53 4.63
N LEU A 223 1.36 -4.61 5.07
CA LEU A 223 1.79 -5.62 6.05
C LEU A 223 1.04 -5.44 7.37
N GLN A 224 0.98 -4.21 7.89
CA GLN A 224 0.24 -3.89 9.11
C GLN A 224 -1.24 -4.25 8.96
N ALA A 225 -1.86 -3.90 7.82
CA ALA A 225 -3.26 -4.24 7.54
C ALA A 225 -3.52 -5.76 7.50
N MET A 226 -2.63 -6.54 6.86
CA MET A 226 -2.73 -8.02 6.84
C MET A 226 -2.61 -8.62 8.23
N LEU A 227 -1.64 -8.17 9.02
CA LEU A 227 -1.42 -8.67 10.38
C LEU A 227 -2.59 -8.33 11.30
N LEU A 228 -3.10 -7.08 11.24
CA LEU A 228 -4.28 -6.66 12.00
C LEU A 228 -5.53 -7.48 11.63
N LEU A 229 -5.77 -7.70 10.33
CA LEU A 229 -6.93 -8.49 9.89
C LEU A 229 -6.79 -9.95 10.33
N ARG A 230 -5.60 -10.55 10.19
CA ARG A 230 -5.32 -11.92 10.67
C ARG A 230 -5.61 -12.04 12.18
N ALA A 231 -5.08 -11.14 12.99
CA ALA A 231 -5.27 -11.15 14.44
C ALA A 231 -6.77 -11.00 14.81
N ALA A 232 -7.47 -10.06 14.18
CA ALA A 232 -8.90 -9.84 14.41
C ALA A 232 -9.76 -11.05 14.01
N MET A 233 -9.45 -11.72 12.91
CA MET A 233 -10.13 -12.95 12.48
C MET A 233 -9.88 -14.10 13.45
N GLY A 234 -8.64 -14.31 13.86
CA GLY A 234 -8.26 -15.35 14.82
C GLY A 234 -8.95 -15.15 16.17
N HIS A 235 -9.04 -13.90 16.64
CA HIS A 235 -9.71 -13.60 17.90
C HIS A 235 -11.24 -13.73 17.81
N SER A 236 -11.85 -13.19 16.75
CA SER A 236 -13.32 -13.15 16.65
C SER A 236 -13.95 -14.47 16.18
N GLY A 237 -13.21 -15.29 15.44
CA GLY A 237 -13.71 -16.50 14.77
C GLY A 237 -14.81 -16.21 13.75
N ARG A 238 -14.95 -14.98 13.27
CA ARG A 238 -16.04 -14.55 12.37
C ARG A 238 -15.53 -14.33 10.96
N ASP A 239 -16.43 -14.56 9.99
CA ASP A 239 -16.20 -14.17 8.61
C ASP A 239 -16.19 -12.65 8.47
N VAL A 240 -15.22 -12.16 7.70
CA VAL A 240 -15.09 -10.74 7.41
C VAL A 240 -15.75 -10.44 6.06
N ARG A 241 -16.75 -9.56 6.08
CA ARG A 241 -17.44 -9.07 4.88
C ARG A 241 -16.92 -7.73 4.41
N LYS A 242 -16.44 -6.92 5.34
CA LYS A 242 -15.89 -5.60 5.05
C LYS A 242 -14.67 -5.33 5.93
N PHE A 243 -13.65 -4.76 5.32
CA PHE A 243 -12.44 -4.32 6.02
C PHE A 243 -12.10 -2.90 5.59
N GLN A 244 -11.80 -2.05 6.56
CA GLN A 244 -11.35 -0.67 6.31
C GLN A 244 -10.15 -0.39 7.19
N PHE A 245 -9.12 0.21 6.60
CA PHE A 245 -7.93 0.62 7.33
C PHE A 245 -7.44 2.00 6.86
N ARG A 246 -6.69 2.65 7.71
CA ARG A 246 -6.05 3.93 7.42
C ARG A 246 -4.71 4.04 8.15
N GLY A 247 -3.65 4.34 7.42
CA GLY A 247 -2.36 4.73 7.97
C GLY A 247 -2.47 6.11 8.62
N ILE A 248 -2.23 6.18 9.93
CA ILE A 248 -2.29 7.44 10.69
C ILE A 248 -0.89 7.94 10.98
N HIS A 249 0.03 7.02 11.23
CA HIS A 249 1.40 7.27 11.65
C HIS A 249 2.34 6.26 10.96
N PRO A 250 3.47 6.68 10.41
CA PRO A 250 4.47 5.73 9.95
C PRO A 250 5.01 4.96 11.16
N MET A 251 5.18 3.67 10.99
CA MET A 251 5.82 2.77 11.94
C MET A 251 7.20 2.39 11.41
N PHE A 252 8.17 2.27 12.28
CA PHE A 252 9.55 1.94 11.90
C PHE A 252 9.96 0.55 12.41
N HIS A 253 10.99 -0.03 11.78
CA HIS A 253 11.46 -1.37 12.10
C HIS A 253 11.94 -1.57 13.54
N PHE A 254 12.19 -0.49 14.27
CA PHE A 254 12.61 -0.51 15.67
C PHE A 254 11.45 -0.24 16.66
N ASP A 255 10.23 -0.01 16.15
CA ASP A 255 9.05 0.21 16.98
C ASP A 255 8.42 -1.14 17.39
N ASP A 256 7.89 -1.20 18.61
CA ASP A 256 7.10 -2.34 19.06
C ASP A 256 5.73 -2.34 18.39
N MET A 257 5.44 -3.40 17.64
CA MET A 257 4.12 -3.58 17.00
C MET A 257 3.20 -4.38 17.93
N HIS A 258 2.08 -3.77 18.28
CA HIS A 258 0.98 -4.44 18.99
C HIS A 258 -0.28 -4.38 18.12
N LEU A 259 -0.87 -5.56 17.86
CA LEU A 259 -2.10 -5.75 17.11
C LEU A 259 -3.27 -5.86 18.07
#